data_65ddafb3caf835e4efa573b16846cc84
#
_entry.id   65ddafb3caf835e4efa573b16846cc84
#
_cell.length_a   1.000
_cell.length_b   1.000
_cell.length_c   1.000
_cell.angle_alpha   90.00
_cell.angle_beta   90.00
_cell.angle_gamma   90.00
#
_symmetry.space_group_name_H-M   'P 1'
#
loop_
_entity.id
_entity.type
_entity.pdbx_description
1 polymer ?
#
loop_
_entity_poly.entity_id
_entity_poly.type
_entity_poly.pdbx_seq_one_letter_code
_entity_poly.pdbx_strand_id
1 'polypeptide(L)'
;GVNELVAGMPWEQEVSLTPLPEPGKIGFLRALVDDAVAKGASVINEGGGEVNGTYFHPAVLSPVTADMRIYHEEQFGPVIPVAAFADEQEVVEHVRDSSYGQQLSIFGSDSDTVGKLIDLLANQVGRINLNAQCQRGPDTLPFNGRKDSAEGTLSVSDALRVFSIRTTVATKSSDSNRDLVTGIVRGRQSKILTTDYLF
;
A
#
# COMPACT_ATOMS: atom_id res chain seq x y z
N GLY A 1 -11.97 -5.18 17.47
CA GLY A 1 -12.18 -5.17 16.03
C GLY A 1 -12.97 -3.96 15.56
N VAL A 2 -13.66 -4.05 14.41
CA VAL A 2 -14.34 -2.90 13.80
C VAL A 2 -15.37 -2.26 14.74
N ASN A 3 -16.09 -3.05 15.55
CA ASN A 3 -17.09 -2.56 16.49
C ASN A 3 -16.50 -1.82 17.73
N GLU A 4 -15.19 -1.85 17.89
CA GLU A 4 -14.49 -1.17 19.00
C GLU A 4 -13.96 0.21 18.56
N LEU A 5 -14.13 0.58 17.29
CA LEU A 5 -13.69 1.87 16.78
C LEU A 5 -14.53 3.00 17.36
N VAL A 6 -13.85 4.00 17.89
CA VAL A 6 -14.49 5.17 18.50
C VAL A 6 -14.69 6.25 17.43
N ALA A 7 -15.95 6.64 17.24
CA ALA A 7 -16.30 7.74 16.34
C ALA A 7 -16.24 9.08 17.08
N GLY A 8 -15.69 10.11 16.47
CA GLY A 8 -15.56 11.44 17.05
C GLY A 8 -14.89 12.43 16.12
N MET A 9 -14.59 13.62 16.62
CA MET A 9 -13.91 14.64 15.85
C MET A 9 -12.38 14.41 15.92
N PRO A 10 -11.61 14.79 14.90
CA PRO A 10 -10.18 14.45 14.80
C PRO A 10 -9.30 15.07 15.89
N TRP A 11 -9.79 16.03 16.66
CA TRP A 11 -9.09 16.65 17.80
C TRP A 11 -9.46 16.03 19.15
N GLU A 12 -10.38 15.09 19.19
CA GLU A 12 -10.76 14.35 20.40
C GLU A 12 -9.79 13.17 20.62
N GLN A 13 -9.59 12.80 21.87
CA GLN A 13 -8.70 11.69 22.22
C GLN A 13 -9.32 10.34 21.87
N GLU A 14 -8.48 9.37 21.52
CA GLU A 14 -8.84 7.97 21.25
C GLU A 14 -9.83 7.77 20.08
N VAL A 15 -10.08 8.81 19.27
CA VAL A 15 -10.91 8.71 18.09
C VAL A 15 -10.20 7.94 16.98
N SER A 16 -10.88 6.93 16.47
CA SER A 16 -10.42 6.08 15.36
C SER A 16 -11.17 6.36 14.05
N LEU A 17 -12.37 6.92 14.15
CA LEU A 17 -13.28 7.16 13.03
C LEU A 17 -13.76 8.61 13.04
N THR A 18 -13.48 9.33 11.95
CA THR A 18 -13.85 10.73 11.81
C THR A 18 -14.92 10.93 10.72
N PRO A 19 -15.61 12.09 10.69
CA PRO A 19 -16.53 12.42 9.62
C PRO A 19 -15.85 12.37 8.24
N LEU A 20 -16.58 11.93 7.23
CA LEU A 20 -16.10 11.94 5.85
C LEU A 20 -16.13 13.37 5.29
N PRO A 21 -15.00 13.89 4.77
CA PRO A 21 -14.91 15.28 4.37
C PRO A 21 -15.54 15.57 2.98
N GLU A 22 -15.70 14.53 2.15
CA GLU A 22 -16.13 14.71 0.76
C GLU A 22 -17.66 14.76 0.63
N PRO A 23 -18.22 15.83 0.01
CA PRO A 23 -19.61 15.84 -0.38
C PRO A 23 -19.95 14.66 -1.30
N GLY A 24 -21.05 13.96 -1.02
CA GLY A 24 -21.48 12.80 -1.82
C GLY A 24 -20.81 11.48 -1.50
N LYS A 25 -19.74 11.44 -0.69
CA LYS A 25 -19.04 10.18 -0.34
C LYS A 25 -19.98 9.18 0.35
N ILE A 26 -20.86 9.65 1.23
CA ILE A 26 -21.87 8.82 1.89
C ILE A 26 -22.75 8.09 0.87
N GLY A 27 -23.26 8.83 -0.12
CA GLY A 27 -24.08 8.23 -1.20
C GLY A 27 -23.33 7.21 -2.03
N PHE A 28 -22.08 7.50 -2.35
CA PHE A 28 -21.21 6.58 -3.07
C PHE A 28 -20.96 5.28 -2.29
N LEU A 29 -20.59 5.39 -1.02
CA LEU A 29 -20.34 4.22 -0.16
C LEU A 29 -21.60 3.37 0.04
N ARG A 30 -22.76 4.02 0.25
CA ARG A 30 -24.05 3.32 0.31
C ARG A 30 -24.33 2.55 -0.98
N ALA A 31 -24.12 3.18 -2.14
CA ALA A 31 -24.35 2.52 -3.41
C ALA A 31 -23.46 1.28 -3.61
N LEU A 32 -22.23 1.28 -3.08
CA LEU A 32 -21.34 0.11 -3.09
C LEU A 32 -21.84 -1.00 -2.16
N VAL A 33 -22.30 -0.64 -0.95
CA VAL A 33 -22.87 -1.59 0.01
C VAL A 33 -24.16 -2.20 -0.56
N ASP A 34 -25.07 -1.36 -1.08
CA ASP A 34 -26.35 -1.80 -1.65
C ASP A 34 -26.15 -2.74 -2.84
N ASP A 35 -25.19 -2.42 -3.74
CA ASP A 35 -24.83 -3.29 -4.88
C ASP A 35 -24.33 -4.66 -4.39
N ALA A 36 -23.44 -4.66 -3.40
CA ALA A 36 -22.89 -5.90 -2.84
C ALA A 36 -23.98 -6.76 -2.17
N VAL A 37 -24.84 -6.13 -1.37
CA VAL A 37 -25.95 -6.82 -0.69
C VAL A 37 -26.95 -7.38 -1.70
N ALA A 38 -27.29 -6.61 -2.73
CA ALA A 38 -28.19 -7.07 -3.80
C ALA A 38 -27.64 -8.28 -4.57
N LYS A 39 -26.31 -8.46 -4.58
CA LYS A 39 -25.61 -9.57 -5.22
C LYS A 39 -25.22 -10.70 -4.26
N GLY A 40 -25.69 -10.65 -3.01
CA GLY A 40 -25.58 -11.76 -2.07
C GLY A 40 -24.53 -11.59 -0.96
N ALA A 41 -23.84 -10.47 -0.87
CA ALA A 41 -23.02 -10.15 0.29
C ALA A 41 -23.89 -9.79 1.50
N SER A 42 -23.34 -9.97 2.68
CA SER A 42 -23.97 -9.51 3.94
C SER A 42 -23.02 -8.53 4.64
N VAL A 43 -23.59 -7.53 5.31
CA VAL A 43 -22.86 -6.73 6.29
C VAL A 43 -22.73 -7.57 7.56
N ILE A 44 -21.50 -7.97 7.91
CA ILE A 44 -21.26 -8.97 8.96
C ILE A 44 -20.92 -8.36 10.34
N ASN A 45 -20.78 -7.05 10.44
CA ASN A 45 -20.58 -6.35 11.70
C ASN A 45 -21.84 -5.56 12.12
N GLU A 46 -22.01 -5.36 13.42
CA GLU A 46 -23.13 -4.62 13.98
C GLU A 46 -23.05 -3.14 13.56
N GLY A 47 -24.20 -2.56 13.16
CA GLY A 47 -24.31 -1.17 12.74
C GLY A 47 -23.56 -0.81 11.44
N GLY A 48 -22.97 -1.80 10.75
CA GLY A 48 -22.18 -1.54 9.55
C GLY A 48 -22.98 -0.84 8.46
N GLY A 49 -22.45 0.28 7.94
CA GLY A 49 -23.09 1.09 6.92
C GLY A 49 -24.11 2.09 7.45
N GLU A 50 -24.35 2.14 8.75
CA GLU A 50 -25.17 3.19 9.36
C GLU A 50 -24.54 4.57 9.20
N VAL A 51 -25.37 5.58 9.02
CA VAL A 51 -24.93 6.95 8.77
C VAL A 51 -25.54 7.89 9.80
N ASN A 52 -24.66 8.73 10.37
CA ASN A 52 -25.08 9.84 11.24
C ASN A 52 -24.38 11.13 10.75
N GLY A 53 -25.14 12.00 10.08
CA GLY A 53 -24.57 13.17 9.42
C GLY A 53 -23.55 12.78 8.36
N THR A 54 -22.27 13.14 8.56
CA THR A 54 -21.15 12.77 7.69
C THR A 54 -20.33 11.58 8.21
N TYR A 55 -20.73 10.97 9.31
CA TYR A 55 -20.19 9.70 9.75
C TYR A 55 -20.80 8.55 8.97
N PHE A 56 -19.94 7.64 8.54
CA PHE A 56 -20.31 6.36 7.98
C PHE A 56 -19.72 5.25 8.85
N HIS A 57 -20.58 4.45 9.48
CA HIS A 57 -20.11 3.37 10.33
C HIS A 57 -19.44 2.28 9.46
N PRO A 58 -18.24 1.80 9.81
CA PRO A 58 -17.54 0.82 8.99
C PRO A 58 -18.41 -0.39 8.66
N ALA A 59 -18.47 -0.74 7.38
CA ALA A 59 -19.21 -1.91 6.89
C ALA A 59 -18.24 -2.99 6.43
N VAL A 60 -18.30 -4.17 7.04
CA VAL A 60 -17.56 -5.36 6.60
C VAL A 60 -18.51 -6.21 5.77
N LEU A 61 -18.18 -6.38 4.49
CA LEU A 61 -18.99 -7.12 3.53
C LEU A 61 -18.41 -8.51 3.27
N SER A 62 -19.19 -9.57 3.39
CA SER A 62 -18.79 -10.95 3.11
C SER A 62 -19.99 -11.83 2.72
N PRO A 63 -19.82 -12.78 1.80
CA PRO A 63 -18.72 -12.90 0.84
C PRO A 63 -18.80 -11.81 -0.24
N VAL A 64 -17.66 -11.31 -0.69
CA VAL A 64 -17.60 -10.42 -1.86
C VAL A 64 -17.12 -11.23 -3.07
N THR A 65 -17.75 -11.00 -4.22
CA THR A 65 -17.50 -11.71 -5.48
C THR A 65 -17.18 -10.74 -6.61
N ALA A 66 -16.59 -11.22 -7.70
CA ALA A 66 -16.09 -10.41 -8.80
C ALA A 66 -17.18 -9.66 -9.61
N ASP A 67 -18.44 -9.99 -9.44
CA ASP A 67 -19.57 -9.26 -10.06
C ASP A 67 -20.04 -8.05 -9.27
N MET A 68 -19.49 -7.84 -8.06
CA MET A 68 -19.79 -6.70 -7.18
C MET A 68 -18.89 -5.52 -7.48
N ARG A 69 -19.45 -4.32 -7.46
CA ARG A 69 -18.69 -3.07 -7.71
C ARG A 69 -17.53 -2.90 -6.73
N ILE A 70 -17.75 -3.17 -5.45
CA ILE A 70 -16.75 -3.04 -4.39
C ILE A 70 -15.52 -3.94 -4.59
N TYR A 71 -15.61 -4.97 -5.43
CA TYR A 71 -14.48 -5.84 -5.77
C TYR A 71 -13.45 -5.13 -6.66
N HIS A 72 -13.87 -4.14 -7.44
CA HIS A 72 -13.05 -3.45 -8.43
C HIS A 72 -12.87 -1.95 -8.16
N GLU A 73 -13.87 -1.31 -7.55
CA GLU A 73 -13.87 0.14 -7.33
C GLU A 73 -13.13 0.50 -6.04
N GLU A 74 -12.25 1.50 -6.12
CA GLU A 74 -11.57 2.05 -4.96
C GLU A 74 -12.53 2.93 -4.15
N GLN A 75 -12.86 2.51 -2.94
CA GLN A 75 -13.91 3.15 -2.15
C GLN A 75 -13.45 4.40 -1.40
N PHE A 76 -12.17 4.54 -1.03
CA PHE A 76 -11.65 5.61 -0.18
C PHE A 76 -12.59 5.93 1.00
N GLY A 77 -12.98 4.89 1.76
CA GLY A 77 -13.93 5.00 2.85
C GLY A 77 -14.02 3.71 3.65
N PRO A 78 -14.76 3.72 4.75
CA PRO A 78 -14.79 2.63 5.72
C PRO A 78 -15.69 1.46 5.27
N VAL A 79 -15.52 0.95 4.07
CA VAL A 79 -16.16 -0.27 3.58
C VAL A 79 -15.07 -1.30 3.31
N ILE A 80 -15.17 -2.46 3.96
CA ILE A 80 -14.15 -3.51 3.96
C ILE A 80 -14.72 -4.74 3.25
N PRO A 81 -14.36 -4.96 1.98
CA PRO A 81 -14.74 -6.17 1.25
C PRO A 81 -13.87 -7.36 1.68
N VAL A 82 -14.52 -8.50 1.93
CA VAL A 82 -13.86 -9.76 2.24
C VAL A 82 -14.29 -10.80 1.20
N ALA A 83 -13.35 -11.18 0.34
CA ALA A 83 -13.50 -12.25 -0.64
C ALA A 83 -12.71 -13.48 -0.19
N ALA A 84 -13.30 -14.66 -0.34
CA ALA A 84 -12.60 -15.90 -0.12
C ALA A 84 -11.97 -16.38 -1.44
N PHE A 85 -10.85 -17.06 -1.34
CA PHE A 85 -10.21 -17.75 -2.46
C PHE A 85 -9.91 -19.21 -2.08
N ALA A 86 -9.89 -20.09 -3.06
CA ALA A 86 -9.56 -21.49 -2.85
C ALA A 86 -8.11 -21.80 -3.27
N ASP A 87 -7.54 -20.98 -4.15
CA ASP A 87 -6.20 -21.14 -4.71
C ASP A 87 -5.47 -19.79 -4.70
N GLU A 88 -4.18 -19.78 -4.35
CA GLU A 88 -3.34 -18.59 -4.37
C GLU A 88 -3.27 -17.94 -5.77
N GLN A 89 -3.48 -18.71 -6.83
CA GLN A 89 -3.50 -18.20 -8.19
C GLN A 89 -4.64 -17.20 -8.42
N GLU A 90 -5.80 -17.41 -7.79
CA GLU A 90 -6.92 -16.45 -7.84
C GLU A 90 -6.52 -15.09 -7.27
N VAL A 91 -5.73 -15.07 -6.18
CA VAL A 91 -5.23 -13.85 -5.57
C VAL A 91 -4.23 -13.16 -6.51
N VAL A 92 -3.32 -13.92 -7.12
CA VAL A 92 -2.32 -13.40 -8.06
C VAL A 92 -3.01 -12.76 -9.26
N GLU A 93 -4.03 -13.42 -9.81
CA GLU A 93 -4.82 -12.91 -10.93
C GLU A 93 -5.57 -11.64 -10.55
N HIS A 94 -6.23 -11.60 -9.39
CA HIS A 94 -6.90 -10.40 -8.90
C HIS A 94 -5.94 -9.21 -8.77
N VAL A 95 -4.78 -9.43 -8.15
CA VAL A 95 -3.77 -8.35 -8.01
C VAL A 95 -3.22 -7.94 -9.36
N ARG A 96 -2.98 -8.88 -10.28
CA ARG A 96 -2.48 -8.57 -11.63
C ARG A 96 -3.47 -7.74 -12.43
N ASP A 97 -4.74 -8.08 -12.37
CA ASP A 97 -5.80 -7.48 -13.19
C ASP A 97 -6.35 -6.17 -12.57
N SER A 98 -6.05 -5.93 -11.28
CA SER A 98 -6.38 -4.66 -10.61
C SER A 98 -5.61 -3.49 -11.23
N SER A 99 -6.27 -2.34 -11.38
CA SER A 99 -5.64 -1.09 -11.80
C SER A 99 -4.73 -0.47 -10.72
N TYR A 100 -4.78 -0.98 -9.51
CA TYR A 100 -4.05 -0.43 -8.37
C TYR A 100 -2.85 -1.29 -7.98
N GLY A 101 -1.76 -0.64 -7.56
CA GLY A 101 -0.53 -1.32 -7.22
C GLY A 101 0.35 -0.54 -6.23
N GLN A 102 -0.23 0.09 -5.22
CA GLN A 102 0.56 0.82 -4.24
C GLN A 102 1.23 -0.15 -3.25
N GLN A 103 0.43 -0.88 -2.49
CA GLN A 103 0.95 -1.86 -1.53
C GLN A 103 -0.08 -2.95 -1.22
N LEU A 104 0.44 -4.07 -0.74
CA LEU A 104 -0.35 -5.17 -0.21
C LEU A 104 0.26 -5.72 1.08
N SER A 105 -0.52 -6.49 1.83
CA SER A 105 -0.05 -7.22 3.01
C SER A 105 -0.33 -8.71 2.84
N ILE A 106 0.66 -9.53 3.17
CA ILE A 106 0.54 -10.99 3.23
C ILE A 106 0.63 -11.38 4.71
N PHE A 107 -0.39 -12.08 5.19
CA PHE A 107 -0.41 -12.65 6.54
C PHE A 107 -0.29 -14.16 6.44
N GLY A 108 0.77 -14.71 6.99
CA GLY A 108 1.04 -16.15 6.95
C GLY A 108 2.30 -16.53 7.69
N SER A 109 2.50 -17.84 7.87
CA SER A 109 3.68 -18.41 8.55
C SER A 109 4.42 -19.44 7.70
N ASP A 110 3.83 -19.88 6.57
CA ASP A 110 4.49 -20.80 5.65
C ASP A 110 5.42 -20.04 4.70
N SER A 111 6.73 -20.25 4.86
CA SER A 111 7.75 -19.54 4.12
C SER A 111 7.74 -19.83 2.61
N ASP A 112 7.35 -21.04 2.22
CA ASP A 112 7.37 -21.46 0.82
C ASP A 112 6.22 -20.77 0.06
N THR A 113 5.02 -20.78 0.61
CA THR A 113 3.85 -20.07 0.04
C THR A 113 4.07 -18.57 0.03
N VAL A 114 4.54 -17.98 1.15
CA VAL A 114 4.81 -16.54 1.22
C VAL A 114 5.89 -16.13 0.23
N GLY A 115 6.97 -16.91 0.11
CA GLY A 115 8.05 -16.66 -0.85
C GLY A 115 7.57 -16.66 -2.31
N LYS A 116 6.76 -17.65 -2.69
CA LYS A 116 6.14 -17.72 -4.03
C LYS A 116 5.25 -16.50 -4.31
N LEU A 117 4.42 -16.10 -3.36
CA LEU A 117 3.56 -14.92 -3.50
C LEU A 117 4.38 -13.64 -3.66
N ILE A 118 5.50 -13.48 -2.92
CA ILE A 118 6.40 -12.35 -3.09
C ILE A 118 6.94 -12.30 -4.53
N ASP A 119 7.45 -13.41 -5.05
CA ASP A 119 8.02 -13.46 -6.40
C ASP A 119 6.99 -13.12 -7.48
N LEU A 120 5.76 -13.62 -7.34
CA LEU A 120 4.67 -13.38 -8.28
C LEU A 120 4.13 -11.95 -8.22
N LEU A 121 4.15 -11.31 -7.05
CA LEU A 121 3.50 -10.03 -6.80
C LEU A 121 4.47 -8.85 -6.74
N ALA A 122 5.79 -9.07 -6.65
CA ALA A 122 6.80 -8.01 -6.53
C ALA A 122 6.76 -6.99 -7.68
N ASN A 123 6.33 -7.41 -8.88
CA ASN A 123 6.19 -6.52 -10.04
C ASN A 123 4.80 -5.88 -10.16
N GLN A 124 3.87 -6.18 -9.26
CA GLN A 124 2.50 -5.66 -9.31
C GLN A 124 2.28 -4.49 -8.35
N VAL A 125 3.05 -4.40 -7.28
CA VAL A 125 2.89 -3.40 -6.23
C VAL A 125 4.23 -2.72 -5.89
N GLY A 126 4.15 -1.54 -5.32
CA GLY A 126 5.31 -0.79 -4.86
C GLY A 126 5.86 -1.29 -3.51
N ARG A 127 5.04 -1.97 -2.71
CA ARG A 127 5.44 -2.49 -1.40
C ARG A 127 4.66 -3.74 -1.03
N ILE A 128 5.35 -4.73 -0.45
CA ILE A 128 4.75 -5.90 0.18
C ILE A 128 5.05 -5.85 1.67
N ASN A 129 4.03 -5.91 2.50
CA ASN A 129 4.16 -5.98 3.96
C ASN A 129 3.91 -7.43 4.40
N LEU A 130 4.75 -7.94 5.30
CA LEU A 130 4.60 -9.30 5.84
C LEU A 130 4.13 -9.23 7.29
N ASN A 131 3.01 -9.89 7.58
CA ASN A 131 2.37 -9.91 8.90
C ASN A 131 2.24 -8.51 9.55
N ALA A 132 2.05 -7.50 8.70
CA ALA A 132 1.93 -6.11 9.08
C ALA A 132 0.88 -5.42 8.21
N GLN A 133 0.23 -4.41 8.77
CA GLN A 133 -0.70 -3.58 8.02
C GLN A 133 0.01 -2.74 6.95
N CYS A 134 -0.72 -2.35 5.91
CA CYS A 134 -0.27 -1.34 4.96
C CYS A 134 -0.06 0.00 5.69
N GLN A 135 1.10 0.61 5.49
CA GLN A 135 1.45 1.88 6.13
C GLN A 135 2.44 2.67 5.28
N ARG A 136 2.48 3.98 5.50
CA ARG A 136 3.38 4.85 4.77
C ARG A 136 4.83 4.81 5.29
N GLY A 137 5.01 4.80 6.57
CA GLY A 137 6.33 4.85 7.21
C GLY A 137 7.12 3.54 7.15
N PRO A 138 8.38 3.56 7.54
CA PRO A 138 9.16 4.76 7.85
C PRO A 138 9.57 5.54 6.59
N ASP A 139 9.81 6.85 6.72
CA ASP A 139 10.17 7.75 5.59
C ASP A 139 11.53 7.42 4.95
N THR A 140 12.31 6.55 5.57
CA THR A 140 13.56 6.01 5.01
C THR A 140 13.33 5.00 3.90
N LEU A 141 12.13 4.42 3.81
CA LEU A 141 11.78 3.50 2.74
C LEU A 141 11.22 4.26 1.54
N PRO A 142 11.46 3.78 0.31
CA PRO A 142 10.86 4.35 -0.87
C PRO A 142 9.33 4.33 -0.78
N PHE A 143 8.70 5.45 -1.11
CA PHE A 143 7.25 5.53 -1.31
C PHE A 143 6.98 5.59 -2.80
N ASN A 144 6.55 4.48 -3.35
CA ASN A 144 6.25 4.33 -4.76
C ASN A 144 4.93 3.58 -4.95
N GLY A 145 4.45 3.56 -6.17
CA GLY A 145 3.31 2.77 -6.60
C GLY A 145 3.58 2.20 -7.98
N ARG A 146 2.70 1.34 -8.41
CA ARG A 146 2.66 0.79 -9.76
C ARG A 146 1.28 0.99 -10.33
N LYS A 147 1.14 0.80 -11.63
CA LYS A 147 -0.13 0.97 -12.34
C LYS A 147 -0.69 2.39 -12.12
N ASP A 148 -1.98 2.52 -11.87
CA ASP A 148 -2.63 3.83 -11.67
C ASP A 148 -2.41 4.43 -10.27
N SER A 149 -1.73 3.72 -9.38
CA SER A 149 -1.52 4.19 -8.00
C SER A 149 -0.48 5.29 -7.87
N ALA A 150 0.57 5.30 -8.68
CA ALA A 150 1.55 6.38 -8.72
C ALA A 150 2.47 6.27 -9.93
N GLU A 151 2.98 7.42 -10.37
CA GLU A 151 4.10 7.53 -11.29
C GLU A 151 5.38 7.90 -10.53
N GLY A 152 6.43 7.06 -10.63
CA GLY A 152 7.71 7.29 -10.01
C GLY A 152 7.76 7.04 -8.50
N THR A 153 8.78 7.57 -7.86
CA THR A 153 9.07 7.37 -6.44
C THR A 153 9.03 8.68 -5.67
N LEU A 154 8.29 8.71 -4.58
CA LEU A 154 8.06 9.87 -3.73
C LEU A 154 8.66 9.67 -2.33
N SER A 155 9.94 9.36 -2.23
CA SER A 155 10.65 9.42 -0.96
C SER A 155 11.41 10.72 -0.82
N VAL A 156 11.73 11.14 0.40
CA VAL A 156 12.52 12.36 0.65
C VAL A 156 13.86 12.29 -0.08
N SER A 157 14.54 11.15 0.00
CA SER A 157 15.83 10.93 -0.66
C SER A 157 15.72 10.98 -2.19
N ASP A 158 14.68 10.36 -2.76
CA ASP A 158 14.50 10.34 -4.22
C ASP A 158 14.00 11.70 -4.73
N ALA A 159 13.14 12.39 -3.98
CA ALA A 159 12.74 13.76 -4.29
C ALA A 159 13.95 14.70 -4.34
N LEU A 160 14.84 14.64 -3.37
CA LEU A 160 16.08 15.42 -3.37
C LEU A 160 16.97 15.07 -4.56
N ARG A 161 17.04 13.80 -4.94
CA ARG A 161 17.81 13.33 -6.10
C ARG A 161 17.29 13.87 -7.43
N VAL A 162 15.96 13.94 -7.59
CA VAL A 162 15.33 14.49 -8.81
C VAL A 162 15.71 15.96 -9.02
N PHE A 163 15.86 16.73 -7.95
CA PHE A 163 16.30 18.14 -8.00
C PHE A 163 17.81 18.32 -7.98
N SER A 164 18.58 17.24 -8.11
CA SER A 164 20.06 17.28 -8.09
C SER A 164 20.62 16.78 -9.41
N ILE A 165 21.72 17.38 -9.84
CA ILE A 165 22.51 16.91 -10.97
C ILE A 165 23.62 16.01 -10.42
N ARG A 166 23.63 14.76 -10.86
CA ARG A 166 24.65 13.79 -10.43
C ARG A 166 25.93 13.93 -11.24
N THR A 167 27.06 13.89 -10.56
CA THR A 167 28.37 13.70 -11.17
C THR A 167 28.83 12.28 -10.91
N THR A 168 29.13 11.55 -11.96
CA THR A 168 29.66 10.19 -11.87
C THR A 168 31.18 10.24 -11.83
N VAL A 169 31.77 9.59 -10.83
CA VAL A 169 33.20 9.29 -10.79
C VAL A 169 33.40 7.85 -11.25
N ALA A 170 34.06 7.67 -12.37
CA ALA A 170 34.27 6.37 -12.96
C ALA A 170 35.77 6.05 -13.11
N THR A 171 36.11 4.78 -13.01
CA THR A 171 37.45 4.29 -13.23
C THR A 171 37.45 2.94 -13.94
N LYS A 172 38.58 2.57 -14.58
CA LYS A 172 38.70 1.22 -15.12
C LYS A 172 38.91 0.23 -13.98
N SER A 173 38.39 -0.99 -14.17
CA SER A 173 38.61 -2.08 -13.21
C SER A 173 40.08 -2.51 -13.20
N SER A 174 40.76 -2.25 -12.09
CA SER A 174 42.11 -2.73 -11.76
C SER A 174 42.29 -2.70 -10.25
N ASP A 175 43.25 -3.48 -9.74
CA ASP A 175 43.49 -3.53 -8.29
C ASP A 175 43.95 -2.17 -7.76
N SER A 176 44.83 -1.48 -8.47
CA SER A 176 45.30 -0.15 -8.08
C SER A 176 44.16 0.89 -8.03
N ASN A 177 43.26 0.85 -8.98
CA ASN A 177 42.12 1.77 -9.00
C ASN A 177 41.08 1.43 -7.90
N ARG A 178 40.90 0.14 -7.62
CA ARG A 178 40.05 -0.31 -6.50
C ARG A 178 40.63 0.17 -5.18
N ASP A 179 41.93 0.04 -4.98
CA ASP A 179 42.61 0.50 -3.78
C ASP A 179 42.50 2.02 -3.63
N LEU A 180 42.68 2.76 -4.72
CA LEU A 180 42.54 4.21 -4.76
C LEU A 180 41.13 4.64 -4.34
N VAL A 181 40.09 4.09 -4.97
CA VAL A 181 38.69 4.44 -4.66
C VAL A 181 38.36 4.06 -3.23
N THR A 182 38.78 2.87 -2.79
CA THR A 182 38.59 2.39 -1.42
C THR A 182 39.28 3.33 -0.42
N GLY A 183 40.48 3.77 -0.71
CA GLY A 183 41.22 4.72 0.12
C GLY A 183 40.50 6.06 0.26
N ILE A 184 39.98 6.61 -0.86
CA ILE A 184 39.24 7.87 -0.86
C ILE A 184 37.98 7.74 -0.01
N VAL A 185 37.21 6.65 -0.21
CA VAL A 185 35.93 6.43 0.48
C VAL A 185 36.14 6.15 1.97
N ARG A 186 36.97 5.18 2.31
CA ARG A 186 37.23 4.81 3.72
C ARG A 186 37.95 5.93 4.48
N GLY A 187 38.86 6.62 3.82
CA GLY A 187 39.57 7.75 4.40
C GLY A 187 38.75 9.04 4.44
N ARG A 188 37.52 9.04 3.91
CA ARG A 188 36.68 10.23 3.78
C ARG A 188 37.41 11.42 3.15
N GLN A 189 38.26 11.14 2.16
CA GLN A 189 39.09 12.15 1.46
C GLN A 189 38.24 13.04 0.53
N SER A 190 37.06 12.56 0.13
CA SER A 190 36.08 13.37 -0.59
C SER A 190 34.82 13.56 0.28
N LYS A 191 34.32 14.79 0.33
CA LYS A 191 33.06 15.13 1.00
C LYS A 191 31.82 14.88 0.13
N ILE A 192 32.03 14.63 -1.16
CA ILE A 192 30.97 14.55 -2.16
C ILE A 192 30.79 13.09 -2.63
N LEU A 193 31.88 12.31 -2.68
CA LEU A 193 31.83 10.94 -3.12
C LEU A 193 31.11 10.06 -2.10
N THR A 194 30.03 9.42 -2.54
CA THR A 194 29.25 8.45 -1.74
C THR A 194 29.33 7.07 -2.37
N THR A 195 29.14 6.03 -1.58
CA THR A 195 29.18 4.63 -2.03
C THR A 195 27.82 4.04 -2.31
N ASP A 196 26.77 4.85 -2.31
CA ASP A 196 25.37 4.39 -2.39
C ASP A 196 25.01 3.67 -3.72
N TYR A 197 25.99 3.58 -4.64
CA TYR A 197 25.79 3.02 -5.98
C TYR A 197 26.91 2.11 -6.46
N LEU A 198 27.70 1.58 -5.54
CA LEU A 198 28.64 0.52 -5.89
C LEU A 198 27.87 -0.81 -5.95
N PHE A 199 27.75 -1.32 -7.16
CA PHE A 199 27.25 -2.67 -7.45
C PHE A 199 28.38 -3.70 -7.32
#